data_33f9c99055c51c0214dd85738ef49713
#
_entry.id   33f9c99055c51c0214dd85738ef49713
#
_cell.length_a   1.000
_cell.length_b   1.000
_cell.length_c   1.000
_cell.angle_alpha   90.00
_cell.angle_beta   90.00
_cell.angle_gamma   90.00
#
_symmetry.space_group_name_H-M   'P 1'
#
loop_
_entity.id
_entity.type
_entity.pdbx_description
1 polymer ?
#
loop_
_entity_poly.entity_id
_entity_poly.type
_entity_poly.pdbx_seq_one_letter_code
_entity_poly.pdbx_strand_id
1 'polypeptide(L)'
;MKQWLKDAVFYEIYPQSFYDTNGDGIGDLEGIIEKLDYIKELGCNALWINPCFDSPFKDAGYDVRDYKLIAPRYGTNADAKALFEAAHAKDIHVLLDLVPGHTSEEHAWFKESSKPEKNEYSDRYIWTDSCFSAGDGMPFIGGETDRNGTYILNFFKCQPALNYGYGKCREKWQMPTDAPGPRATVEAVKDVMRFWLDMGCDGFRVDMASSLVKNDTHHKKYTCAIWRDIAAMLDKEYPEAALLLSLIHISEP
;
A
#
# COMPACT_ATOMS: atom_id res chain seq x y z
N MET A 1 14.53 -11.85 11.37
CA MET A 1 13.75 -10.82 12.10
C MET A 1 14.72 -9.75 12.50
N LYS A 2 14.41 -8.47 12.26
CA LYS A 2 15.25 -7.33 12.64
C LYS A 2 15.37 -7.28 14.17
N GLN A 3 16.53 -6.86 14.70
CA GLN A 3 16.77 -6.96 16.15
C GLN A 3 15.79 -6.09 16.94
N TRP A 4 15.54 -4.86 16.49
CA TRP A 4 14.64 -3.93 17.14
C TRP A 4 13.18 -4.41 17.22
N LEU A 5 12.72 -5.23 16.24
CA LEU A 5 11.36 -5.80 16.25
C LEU A 5 11.10 -6.78 17.41
N LYS A 6 12.14 -7.35 18.02
CA LYS A 6 11.96 -8.32 19.10
C LYS A 6 11.39 -7.69 20.38
N ASP A 7 11.74 -6.43 20.59
CA ASP A 7 11.35 -5.67 21.77
C ASP A 7 10.43 -4.49 21.41
N ALA A 8 9.87 -4.49 20.17
CA ALA A 8 9.02 -3.42 19.69
C ALA A 8 7.64 -3.45 20.37
N VAL A 9 7.26 -2.31 20.92
CA VAL A 9 5.91 -2.01 21.41
C VAL A 9 5.34 -0.92 20.50
N PHE A 10 4.38 -1.29 19.69
CA PHE A 10 3.80 -0.38 18.71
C PHE A 10 2.70 0.50 19.31
N TYR A 11 2.73 1.78 18.94
CA TYR A 11 1.62 2.70 19.08
C TYR A 11 1.02 2.95 17.70
N GLU A 12 -0.22 2.52 17.48
CA GLU A 12 -0.94 2.76 16.24
C GLU A 12 -1.56 4.15 16.24
N ILE A 13 -1.36 4.91 15.17
CA ILE A 13 -1.87 6.27 15.01
C ILE A 13 -2.71 6.37 13.75
N TYR A 14 -3.97 6.78 13.91
CA TYR A 14 -4.79 7.30 12.84
C TYR A 14 -4.64 8.83 12.80
N PRO A 15 -3.86 9.40 11.85
CA PRO A 15 -3.50 10.83 11.90
C PRO A 15 -4.69 11.75 12.04
N GLN A 16 -5.78 11.49 11.30
CA GLN A 16 -6.98 12.32 11.27
C GLN A 16 -7.55 12.65 12.65
N SER A 17 -7.46 11.72 13.60
CA SER A 17 -8.11 11.84 14.93
C SER A 17 -7.13 11.91 16.09
N PHE A 18 -5.82 12.02 15.84
CA PHE A 18 -4.82 11.93 16.89
C PHE A 18 -4.58 13.28 17.58
N TYR A 19 -4.04 14.27 16.88
CA TYR A 19 -3.78 15.60 17.44
C TYR A 19 -3.72 16.65 16.33
N ASP A 20 -4.53 17.69 16.45
CA ASP A 20 -4.70 18.78 15.51
C ASP A 20 -3.88 19.99 16.03
N THR A 21 -2.86 20.42 15.27
CA THR A 21 -2.01 21.56 15.65
C THR A 21 -2.46 22.88 15.02
N ASN A 22 -3.17 22.82 13.90
CA ASN A 22 -3.55 24.00 13.13
C ASN A 22 -4.99 24.47 13.38
N GLY A 23 -5.80 23.67 14.10
CA GLY A 23 -7.17 23.99 14.51
C GLY A 23 -8.21 23.80 13.41
N ASP A 24 -7.93 22.98 12.39
CA ASP A 24 -8.86 22.70 11.30
C ASP A 24 -9.82 21.52 11.58
N GLY A 25 -9.68 20.86 12.72
CA GLY A 25 -10.47 19.73 13.17
C GLY A 25 -9.92 18.39 12.68
N ILE A 26 -8.75 18.36 12.04
CA ILE A 26 -8.08 17.16 11.53
C ILE A 26 -6.69 17.09 12.17
N GLY A 27 -6.33 15.95 12.73
CA GLY A 27 -4.97 15.74 13.24
C GLY A 27 -3.93 15.69 12.12
N ASP A 28 -2.70 16.03 12.43
CA ASP A 28 -1.62 16.22 11.47
C ASP A 28 -0.29 15.59 11.92
N LEU A 29 0.72 15.60 11.05
CA LEU A 29 2.03 15.00 11.34
C LEU A 29 2.79 15.79 12.41
N GLU A 30 2.62 17.12 12.47
CA GLU A 30 3.19 17.95 13.51
C GLU A 30 2.61 17.56 14.89
N GLY A 31 1.31 17.27 14.94
CA GLY A 31 0.66 16.77 16.14
C GLY A 31 1.24 15.43 16.63
N ILE A 32 1.67 14.57 15.70
CA ILE A 32 2.37 13.35 16.08
C ILE A 32 3.75 13.69 16.69
N ILE A 33 4.49 14.63 16.08
CA ILE A 33 5.79 15.08 16.59
C ILE A 33 5.65 15.63 18.02
N GLU A 34 4.66 16.48 18.27
CA GLU A 34 4.41 17.06 19.61
C GLU A 34 4.09 16.00 20.67
N LYS A 35 3.56 14.84 20.27
CA LYS A 35 3.15 13.76 21.18
C LYS A 35 4.17 12.62 21.31
N LEU A 36 5.35 12.70 20.71
CA LEU A 36 6.35 11.65 20.78
C LEU A 36 6.83 11.39 22.23
N ASP A 37 6.93 12.41 23.07
CA ASP A 37 7.30 12.22 24.49
C ASP A 37 6.23 11.44 25.24
N TYR A 38 4.97 11.76 25.05
CA TYR A 38 3.85 11.00 25.61
C TYR A 38 3.90 9.53 25.19
N ILE A 39 4.15 9.26 23.89
CA ILE A 39 4.25 7.89 23.37
C ILE A 39 5.43 7.14 24.00
N LYS A 40 6.57 7.82 24.15
CA LYS A 40 7.76 7.26 24.83
C LYS A 40 7.49 6.95 26.30
N GLU A 41 6.80 7.84 27.01
CA GLU A 41 6.42 7.65 28.43
C GLU A 41 5.49 6.45 28.63
N LEU A 42 4.66 6.10 27.63
CA LEU A 42 3.84 4.89 27.65
C LEU A 42 4.67 3.60 27.48
N GLY A 43 5.97 3.71 27.18
CA GLY A 43 6.84 2.59 26.92
C GLY A 43 6.81 2.07 25.48
N CYS A 44 6.18 2.80 24.54
CA CYS A 44 6.20 2.46 23.12
C CYS A 44 7.52 2.93 22.49
N ASN A 45 8.05 2.13 21.56
CA ASN A 45 9.30 2.40 20.85
C ASN A 45 9.15 2.19 19.33
N ALA A 46 7.92 2.04 18.86
CA ALA A 46 7.60 1.96 17.44
C ALA A 46 6.22 2.59 17.15
N LEU A 47 6.10 3.28 16.02
CA LEU A 47 4.84 3.80 15.51
C LEU A 47 4.38 2.98 14.31
N TRP A 48 3.08 2.77 14.21
CA TRP A 48 2.41 2.41 12.98
C TRP A 48 1.43 3.54 12.64
N ILE A 49 1.73 4.26 11.56
CA ILE A 49 0.90 5.35 11.07
C ILE A 49 -0.05 4.80 10.03
N ASN A 50 -1.36 4.84 10.29
CA ASN A 50 -2.41 4.48 9.35
C ASN A 50 -2.32 5.33 8.08
N PRO A 51 -2.99 4.97 6.96
CA PRO A 51 -2.74 5.59 5.67
C PRO A 51 -2.71 7.12 5.71
N CYS A 52 -1.55 7.68 5.41
CA CYS A 52 -1.29 9.11 5.40
C CYS A 52 -0.92 9.65 4.01
N PHE A 53 -0.86 8.77 3.00
CA PHE A 53 -0.59 9.17 1.62
C PHE A 53 -1.76 9.94 1.02
N ASP A 54 -1.49 10.67 -0.08
CA ASP A 54 -2.52 11.44 -0.77
C ASP A 54 -3.68 10.54 -1.23
N SER A 55 -4.89 10.97 -0.88
CA SER A 55 -6.11 10.20 -1.07
C SER A 55 -7.31 11.12 -1.23
N PRO A 56 -8.36 10.74 -2.00
CA PRO A 56 -9.66 11.39 -1.94
C PRO A 56 -10.45 11.06 -0.66
N PHE A 57 -9.93 10.15 0.19
CA PHE A 57 -10.52 9.75 1.48
C PHE A 57 -11.94 9.17 1.38
N LYS A 58 -12.23 8.43 0.30
CA LYS A 58 -13.46 7.65 0.17
C LYS A 58 -13.43 6.39 1.06
N ASP A 59 -12.22 5.98 1.46
CA ASP A 59 -11.96 4.86 2.36
C ASP A 59 -10.84 5.20 3.37
N ALA A 60 -11.03 6.27 4.13
CA ALA A 60 -10.16 6.65 5.26
C ALA A 60 -8.65 6.73 4.92
N GLY A 61 -8.29 6.92 3.64
CA GLY A 61 -6.91 6.98 3.16
C GLY A 61 -6.41 5.70 2.51
N TYR A 62 -7.15 4.57 2.62
CA TYR A 62 -6.78 3.32 1.94
C TYR A 62 -6.99 3.38 0.43
N ASP A 63 -7.75 4.34 -0.09
CA ASP A 63 -7.88 4.66 -1.52
C ASP A 63 -6.79 5.65 -1.95
N VAL A 64 -5.55 5.18 -2.07
CA VAL A 64 -4.37 6.01 -2.35
C VAL A 64 -4.42 6.59 -3.76
N ARG A 65 -4.29 7.94 -3.85
CA ARG A 65 -4.21 8.68 -5.12
C ARG A 65 -2.77 8.94 -5.58
N ASP A 66 -1.84 9.10 -4.63
CA ASP A 66 -0.40 9.17 -4.89
C ASP A 66 0.38 8.57 -3.72
N TYR A 67 1.13 7.51 -3.99
CA TYR A 67 1.93 6.81 -2.98
C TYR A 67 3.15 7.58 -2.49
N LYS A 68 3.63 8.57 -3.24
CA LYS A 68 4.86 9.32 -2.94
C LYS A 68 4.58 10.73 -2.41
N LEU A 69 3.33 10.99 -2.03
CA LEU A 69 2.90 12.27 -1.50
C LEU A 69 2.11 12.07 -0.20
N ILE A 70 2.45 12.83 0.83
CA ILE A 70 1.61 12.94 2.03
C ILE A 70 0.33 13.70 1.69
N ALA A 71 -0.80 13.25 2.22
CA ALA A 71 -2.07 13.95 2.05
C ALA A 71 -1.97 15.39 2.60
N PRO A 72 -2.34 16.41 1.82
CA PRO A 72 -2.19 17.81 2.23
C PRO A 72 -2.87 18.15 3.57
N ARG A 73 -3.90 17.40 3.96
CA ARG A 73 -4.59 17.58 5.25
C ARG A 73 -3.73 17.17 6.45
N TYR A 74 -2.70 16.34 6.24
CA TYR A 74 -1.81 15.86 7.30
C TYR A 74 -0.45 16.57 7.29
N GLY A 75 -0.14 17.35 6.24
CA GLY A 75 1.13 18.03 6.06
C GLY A 75 1.76 17.73 4.69
N THR A 76 3.08 17.73 4.67
CA THR A 76 3.90 17.55 3.47
C THR A 76 4.90 16.39 3.63
N ASN A 77 5.59 16.06 2.55
CA ASN A 77 6.71 15.09 2.62
C ASN A 77 7.86 15.60 3.53
N ALA A 78 8.03 16.92 3.64
CA ALA A 78 9.02 17.50 4.55
C ALA A 78 8.63 17.27 6.02
N ASP A 79 7.34 17.36 6.34
CA ASP A 79 6.83 17.10 7.69
C ASP A 79 6.94 15.62 8.03
N ALA A 80 6.71 14.71 7.07
CA ALA A 80 6.97 13.29 7.26
C ALA A 80 8.44 13.00 7.58
N LYS A 81 9.37 13.64 6.85
CA LYS A 81 10.80 13.52 7.13
C LYS A 81 11.14 14.05 8.52
N ALA A 82 10.59 15.21 8.90
CA ALA A 82 10.78 15.80 10.23
C ALA A 82 10.26 14.85 11.34
N LEU A 83 9.11 14.17 11.10
CA LEU A 83 8.58 13.17 12.02
C LEU A 83 9.54 11.99 12.18
N PHE A 84 10.10 11.44 11.09
CA PHE A 84 11.07 10.34 11.19
C PHE A 84 12.31 10.75 11.98
N GLU A 85 12.87 11.93 11.69
CA GLU A 85 14.04 12.46 12.41
C GLU A 85 13.74 12.69 13.91
N ALA A 86 12.58 13.27 14.24
CA ALA A 86 12.17 13.50 15.63
C ALA A 86 11.90 12.21 16.39
N ALA A 87 11.30 11.20 15.77
CA ALA A 87 11.06 9.88 16.34
C ALA A 87 12.39 9.15 16.61
N HIS A 88 13.29 9.14 15.64
CA HIS A 88 14.63 8.54 15.79
C HIS A 88 15.45 9.18 16.93
N ALA A 89 15.35 10.50 17.10
CA ALA A 89 16.01 11.21 18.22
C ALA A 89 15.52 10.74 19.60
N LYS A 90 14.40 10.02 19.64
CA LYS A 90 13.79 9.44 20.84
C LYS A 90 13.85 7.90 20.87
N ASP A 91 14.63 7.27 19.98
CA ASP A 91 14.67 5.81 19.79
C ASP A 91 13.28 5.21 19.51
N ILE A 92 12.49 5.87 18.67
CA ILE A 92 11.18 5.40 18.22
C ILE A 92 11.26 5.12 16.71
N HIS A 93 10.94 3.89 16.29
CA HIS A 93 10.85 3.50 14.90
C HIS A 93 9.51 3.88 14.28
N VAL A 94 9.47 4.18 12.98
CA VAL A 94 8.25 4.62 12.29
C VAL A 94 7.95 3.72 11.09
N LEU A 95 6.80 3.04 11.12
CA LEU A 95 6.25 2.28 10.00
C LEU A 95 5.08 3.05 9.37
N LEU A 96 5.09 3.11 8.04
CA LEU A 96 3.96 3.63 7.27
C LEU A 96 3.02 2.50 6.84
N ASP A 97 1.73 2.81 6.68
CA ASP A 97 0.78 1.87 6.12
C ASP A 97 0.91 1.82 4.60
N LEU A 98 1.23 0.66 4.04
CA LEU A 98 1.34 0.42 2.61
C LEU A 98 0.12 -0.38 2.15
N VAL A 99 -0.58 0.14 1.15
CA VAL A 99 -1.78 -0.45 0.54
C VAL A 99 -1.45 -0.98 -0.86
N PRO A 100 -0.86 -2.19 -1.00
CA PRO A 100 -0.37 -2.65 -2.30
C PRO A 100 -1.43 -3.32 -3.17
N GLY A 101 -2.61 -3.62 -2.64
CA GLY A 101 -3.63 -4.42 -3.34
C GLY A 101 -4.43 -3.64 -4.40
N HIS A 102 -4.51 -2.32 -4.26
CA HIS A 102 -5.31 -1.44 -5.11
C HIS A 102 -4.82 0.01 -5.00
N THR A 103 -5.39 0.87 -5.82
CA THR A 103 -5.26 2.33 -5.67
C THR A 103 -6.65 2.96 -5.65
N SER A 104 -6.71 4.27 -5.44
CA SER A 104 -7.90 5.05 -5.83
C SER A 104 -8.11 4.97 -7.35
N GLU A 105 -9.36 5.05 -7.80
CA GLU A 105 -9.71 5.31 -9.20
C GLU A 105 -9.16 6.67 -9.71
N GLU A 106 -8.78 7.57 -8.79
CA GLU A 106 -8.18 8.87 -9.10
C GLU A 106 -6.66 8.82 -9.27
N HIS A 107 -6.02 7.67 -9.01
CA HIS A 107 -4.57 7.49 -9.17
C HIS A 107 -4.13 7.68 -10.64
N ALA A 108 -2.99 8.35 -10.85
CA ALA A 108 -2.47 8.59 -12.19
C ALA A 108 -2.27 7.29 -13.00
N TRP A 109 -1.80 6.23 -12.36
CA TRP A 109 -1.65 4.91 -13.01
C TRP A 109 -2.98 4.36 -13.52
N PHE A 110 -4.07 4.51 -12.75
CA PHE A 110 -5.37 4.03 -13.17
C PHE A 110 -5.94 4.85 -14.32
N LYS A 111 -5.81 6.17 -14.26
CA LYS A 111 -6.23 7.07 -15.35
C LYS A 111 -5.52 6.75 -16.66
N GLU A 112 -4.21 6.45 -16.61
CA GLU A 112 -3.48 6.02 -17.81
C GLU A 112 -3.87 4.60 -18.26
N SER A 113 -4.07 3.67 -17.32
CA SER A 113 -4.50 2.30 -17.60
C SER A 113 -5.90 2.21 -18.24
N SER A 114 -6.77 3.18 -17.93
CA SER A 114 -8.16 3.24 -18.42
C SER A 114 -8.31 3.83 -19.83
N LYS A 115 -7.22 4.31 -20.44
CA LYS A 115 -7.21 4.79 -21.82
C LYS A 115 -7.34 3.65 -22.81
N PRO A 116 -8.00 3.86 -23.99
CA PRO A 116 -8.14 2.84 -25.01
C PRO A 116 -6.80 2.49 -25.67
N GLU A 117 -5.87 3.44 -25.78
CA GLU A 117 -4.55 3.23 -26.35
C GLU A 117 -3.63 2.49 -25.39
N LYS A 118 -2.94 1.46 -25.90
CA LYS A 118 -1.97 0.71 -25.10
C LYS A 118 -0.79 1.59 -24.69
N ASN A 119 -0.50 1.60 -23.39
CA ASN A 119 0.60 2.33 -22.79
C ASN A 119 1.28 1.48 -21.69
N GLU A 120 2.30 2.01 -21.03
CA GLU A 120 3.05 1.31 -19.98
C GLU A 120 2.23 0.94 -18.74
N TYR A 121 1.08 1.60 -18.52
CA TYR A 121 0.18 1.34 -17.40
C TYR A 121 -0.98 0.41 -17.78
N SER A 122 -1.14 0.04 -19.04
CA SER A 122 -2.30 -0.75 -19.53
C SER A 122 -2.49 -2.05 -18.75
N ASP A 123 -1.41 -2.68 -18.31
CA ASP A 123 -1.41 -3.96 -17.62
C ASP A 123 -1.13 -3.81 -16.10
N ARG A 124 -1.10 -2.57 -15.60
CA ARG A 124 -0.89 -2.26 -14.16
C ARG A 124 -2.09 -2.66 -13.31
N TYR A 125 -3.27 -2.66 -13.88
CA TYR A 125 -4.52 -3.09 -13.25
C TYR A 125 -5.08 -4.30 -13.96
N ILE A 126 -6.01 -5.00 -13.30
CA ILE A 126 -6.64 -6.19 -13.85
C ILE A 126 -7.82 -5.78 -14.71
N TRP A 127 -7.70 -6.01 -16.02
CA TRP A 127 -8.75 -5.74 -17.00
C TRP A 127 -9.17 -7.03 -17.71
N THR A 128 -10.45 -7.14 -18.04
CA THR A 128 -10.95 -8.14 -18.99
C THR A 128 -10.73 -7.68 -20.43
N ASP A 129 -11.04 -8.53 -21.38
CA ASP A 129 -10.91 -8.27 -22.82
C ASP A 129 -12.13 -7.55 -23.44
N SER A 130 -13.21 -7.35 -22.69
CA SER A 130 -14.43 -6.70 -23.16
C SER A 130 -15.21 -6.08 -22.00
N CYS A 131 -15.86 -4.94 -22.24
CA CYS A 131 -16.80 -4.32 -21.29
C CYS A 131 -18.03 -5.18 -20.96
N PHE A 132 -18.25 -6.27 -21.70
CA PHE A 132 -19.30 -7.27 -21.43
C PHE A 132 -18.78 -8.51 -20.71
N SER A 133 -17.47 -8.62 -20.48
CA SER A 133 -16.88 -9.77 -19.79
C SER A 133 -17.06 -9.67 -18.27
N ALA A 134 -17.46 -10.79 -17.65
CA ALA A 134 -17.50 -10.91 -16.19
C ALA A 134 -16.10 -11.07 -15.60
N GLY A 135 -15.96 -10.75 -14.30
CA GLY A 135 -14.69 -10.73 -13.58
C GLY A 135 -14.20 -12.07 -13.01
N ASP A 136 -14.60 -13.22 -13.56
CA ASP A 136 -14.24 -14.57 -13.05
C ASP A 136 -14.57 -14.72 -11.54
N GLY A 137 -15.79 -14.28 -11.15
CA GLY A 137 -16.27 -14.35 -9.77
C GLY A 137 -15.79 -13.24 -8.85
N MET A 138 -14.97 -12.30 -9.35
CA MET A 138 -14.53 -11.12 -8.61
C MET A 138 -15.45 -9.92 -8.88
N PRO A 139 -15.57 -8.97 -7.93
CA PRO A 139 -16.25 -7.71 -8.16
C PRO A 139 -15.57 -6.94 -9.32
N PHE A 140 -16.36 -6.31 -10.19
CA PHE A 140 -15.84 -5.58 -11.33
C PHE A 140 -16.73 -4.40 -11.71
N ILE A 141 -16.17 -3.47 -12.47
CA ILE A 141 -16.89 -2.36 -13.09
C ILE A 141 -16.67 -2.42 -14.60
N GLY A 142 -17.72 -2.23 -15.36
CA GLY A 142 -17.69 -2.15 -16.83
C GLY A 142 -18.40 -0.91 -17.34
N GLY A 143 -17.94 -0.37 -18.48
CA GLY A 143 -18.60 0.73 -19.19
C GLY A 143 -18.42 2.12 -18.57
N GLU A 144 -17.55 2.29 -17.59
CA GLU A 144 -17.27 3.60 -16.96
C GLU A 144 -16.00 4.28 -17.51
N THR A 145 -15.27 3.62 -18.43
CA THR A 145 -14.02 4.14 -18.99
C THR A 145 -14.03 4.02 -20.52
N ASP A 146 -13.15 4.76 -21.20
CA ASP A 146 -13.00 4.69 -22.66
C ASP A 146 -12.37 3.37 -23.12
N ARG A 147 -11.68 2.66 -22.24
CA ARG A 147 -11.10 1.34 -22.53
C ARG A 147 -12.19 0.29 -22.65
N ASN A 148 -12.15 -0.48 -23.74
CA ASN A 148 -13.02 -1.65 -23.89
C ASN A 148 -12.54 -2.76 -22.95
N GLY A 149 -13.16 -2.88 -21.79
CA GLY A 149 -12.86 -3.86 -20.76
C GLY A 149 -13.65 -3.59 -19.49
N THR A 150 -13.74 -4.57 -18.61
CA THR A 150 -14.12 -4.36 -17.22
C THR A 150 -12.86 -4.39 -16.35
N TYR A 151 -12.80 -3.58 -15.33
CA TYR A 151 -11.71 -3.65 -14.36
C TYR A 151 -12.16 -4.32 -13.05
N ILE A 152 -11.27 -5.09 -12.49
CA ILE A 152 -11.52 -5.83 -11.25
C ILE A 152 -11.33 -4.89 -10.06
N LEU A 153 -12.20 -5.02 -9.06
CA LEU A 153 -12.10 -4.32 -7.80
C LEU A 153 -11.36 -5.19 -6.76
N ASN A 154 -10.59 -4.55 -5.89
CA ASN A 154 -9.98 -5.25 -4.76
C ASN A 154 -10.88 -5.23 -3.53
N PHE A 155 -11.51 -4.09 -3.24
CA PHE A 155 -12.38 -3.91 -2.08
C PHE A 155 -13.60 -3.06 -2.43
N PHE A 156 -13.55 -1.72 -2.34
CA PHE A 156 -14.67 -0.84 -2.70
C PHE A 156 -14.69 -0.49 -4.20
N LYS A 157 -15.83 0.07 -4.67
CA LYS A 157 -16.01 0.50 -6.06
C LYS A 157 -14.89 1.43 -6.56
N CYS A 158 -14.41 2.33 -5.70
CA CYS A 158 -13.36 3.29 -6.02
C CYS A 158 -11.92 2.72 -5.96
N GLN A 159 -11.77 1.39 -5.77
CA GLN A 159 -10.48 0.74 -5.53
C GLN A 159 -10.17 -0.33 -6.58
N PRO A 160 -9.77 0.08 -7.81
CA PRO A 160 -9.35 -0.85 -8.84
C PRO A 160 -8.13 -1.67 -8.40
N ALA A 161 -8.19 -2.97 -8.64
CA ALA A 161 -7.17 -3.92 -8.22
C ALA A 161 -5.89 -3.77 -9.05
N LEU A 162 -4.75 -3.62 -8.38
CA LEU A 162 -3.44 -3.72 -9.00
C LEU A 162 -3.18 -5.15 -9.47
N ASN A 163 -2.50 -5.28 -10.61
CA ASN A 163 -2.28 -6.55 -11.27
C ASN A 163 -0.97 -7.21 -10.84
N TYR A 164 -1.06 -8.16 -9.92
CA TYR A 164 0.04 -9.05 -9.54
C TYR A 164 -0.05 -10.42 -10.23
N GLY A 165 -0.99 -10.56 -11.16
CA GLY A 165 -1.23 -11.79 -11.89
C GLY A 165 -2.11 -12.78 -11.15
N TYR A 166 -2.21 -13.95 -11.78
CA TYR A 166 -3.02 -15.07 -11.35
C TYR A 166 -2.15 -16.29 -11.06
N GLY A 167 -2.40 -16.97 -9.95
CA GLY A 167 -1.75 -18.23 -9.66
C GLY A 167 -2.21 -19.34 -10.60
N LYS A 168 -3.48 -19.28 -11.05
CA LYS A 168 -4.05 -20.12 -12.09
C LYS A 168 -4.90 -19.24 -13.03
N CYS A 169 -4.46 -19.07 -14.26
CA CYS A 169 -5.23 -18.42 -15.32
C CYS A 169 -6.33 -19.37 -15.83
N ARG A 170 -7.57 -18.88 -15.89
CA ARG A 170 -8.75 -19.56 -16.41
C ARG A 170 -9.25 -18.90 -17.68
N GLU A 171 -9.06 -17.59 -17.78
CA GLU A 171 -9.50 -16.74 -18.89
C GLU A 171 -8.31 -16.18 -19.67
N LYS A 172 -8.51 -15.87 -20.95
CA LYS A 172 -7.45 -15.39 -21.84
C LYS A 172 -6.87 -14.03 -21.45
N TRP A 173 -7.66 -13.20 -20.78
CA TRP A 173 -7.26 -11.89 -20.31
C TRP A 173 -6.45 -11.91 -19.00
N GLN A 174 -6.44 -13.04 -18.30
CA GLN A 174 -5.67 -13.21 -17.06
C GLN A 174 -4.19 -13.41 -17.38
N MET A 175 -3.35 -12.78 -16.60
CA MET A 175 -1.89 -12.86 -16.76
C MET A 175 -1.30 -13.74 -15.65
N PRO A 176 -0.33 -14.60 -15.94
CA PRO A 176 0.43 -15.29 -14.91
C PRO A 176 1.34 -14.29 -14.16
N THR A 177 1.77 -14.64 -12.95
CA THR A 177 2.55 -13.75 -12.06
C THR A 177 3.90 -13.32 -12.62
N ASP A 178 4.46 -14.07 -13.57
CA ASP A 178 5.73 -13.81 -14.24
C ASP A 178 5.59 -12.99 -15.54
N ALA A 179 4.36 -12.63 -15.94
CA ALA A 179 4.12 -11.76 -17.09
C ALA A 179 4.68 -10.33 -16.86
N PRO A 180 5.00 -9.60 -17.95
CA PRO A 180 5.58 -8.25 -17.82
C PRO A 180 4.75 -7.27 -16.99
N GLY A 181 3.43 -7.22 -17.15
CA GLY A 181 2.53 -6.34 -16.42
C GLY A 181 2.56 -6.56 -14.90
N PRO A 182 2.29 -7.80 -14.40
CA PRO A 182 2.43 -8.15 -12.99
C PRO A 182 3.81 -7.84 -12.42
N ARG A 183 4.89 -8.16 -13.14
CA ARG A 183 6.27 -7.83 -12.70
C ARG A 183 6.49 -6.33 -12.58
N ALA A 184 6.02 -5.56 -13.55
CA ALA A 184 6.11 -4.10 -13.49
C ALA A 184 5.32 -3.51 -12.29
N THR A 185 4.23 -4.15 -11.88
CA THR A 185 3.48 -3.77 -10.68
C THR A 185 4.31 -4.01 -9.40
N VAL A 186 4.96 -5.17 -9.29
CA VAL A 186 5.85 -5.46 -8.15
C VAL A 186 6.99 -4.43 -8.07
N GLU A 187 7.65 -4.13 -9.19
CA GLU A 187 8.74 -3.15 -9.21
C GLU A 187 8.26 -1.73 -8.87
N ALA A 188 7.05 -1.34 -9.28
CA ALA A 188 6.49 -0.03 -8.91
C ALA A 188 6.23 0.08 -7.39
N VAL A 189 5.77 -1.00 -6.75
CA VAL A 189 5.60 -1.01 -5.29
C VAL A 189 6.95 -0.99 -4.57
N LYS A 190 7.95 -1.72 -5.06
CA LYS A 190 9.32 -1.63 -4.54
C LYS A 190 9.88 -0.20 -4.65
N ASP A 191 9.58 0.50 -5.75
CA ASP A 191 10.00 1.89 -5.95
C ASP A 191 9.32 2.86 -4.98
N VAL A 192 8.05 2.64 -4.66
CA VAL A 192 7.36 3.35 -3.57
C VAL A 192 8.03 3.10 -2.22
N MET A 193 8.37 1.85 -1.93
CA MET A 193 9.03 1.49 -0.67
C MET A 193 10.40 2.15 -0.55
N ARG A 194 11.23 2.11 -1.61
CA ARG A 194 12.53 2.81 -1.64
C ARG A 194 12.39 4.29 -1.36
N PHE A 195 11.41 4.95 -1.99
CA PHE A 195 11.19 6.38 -1.82
C PHE A 195 11.00 6.77 -0.34
N TRP A 196 10.20 6.04 0.40
CA TRP A 196 9.95 6.35 1.82
C TRP A 196 11.08 5.90 2.74
N LEU A 197 11.74 4.78 2.42
CA LEU A 197 12.93 4.32 3.15
C LEU A 197 14.10 5.28 2.97
N ASP A 198 14.33 5.80 1.77
CA ASP A 198 15.33 6.84 1.51
C ASP A 198 15.01 8.14 2.25
N MET A 199 13.74 8.41 2.52
CA MET A 199 13.29 9.56 3.30
C MET A 199 13.45 9.35 4.82
N GLY A 200 13.62 8.11 5.27
CA GLY A 200 13.96 7.77 6.66
C GLY A 200 12.92 6.95 7.43
N CYS A 201 11.84 6.45 6.81
CA CYS A 201 10.97 5.53 7.55
C CYS A 201 11.67 4.19 7.81
N ASP A 202 11.25 3.46 8.86
CA ASP A 202 11.85 2.18 9.28
C ASP A 202 11.16 0.96 8.66
N GLY A 203 10.18 1.18 7.81
CA GLY A 203 9.49 0.09 7.14
C GLY A 203 7.99 0.30 6.95
N PHE A 204 7.26 -0.80 6.77
CA PHE A 204 5.85 -0.75 6.43
C PHE A 204 5.02 -1.79 7.18
N ARG A 205 3.83 -1.36 7.60
CA ARG A 205 2.72 -2.28 7.81
C ARG A 205 2.00 -2.41 6.47
N VAL A 206 1.76 -3.63 6.04
CA VAL A 206 1.19 -3.91 4.72
C VAL A 206 -0.26 -4.32 4.84
N ASP A 207 -1.14 -3.53 4.23
CA ASP A 207 -2.56 -3.85 4.21
C ASP A 207 -2.88 -4.99 3.25
N MET A 208 -3.81 -5.88 3.66
CA MET A 208 -4.33 -7.00 2.87
C MET A 208 -3.24 -7.81 2.14
N ALA A 209 -2.10 -8.05 2.80
CA ALA A 209 -0.90 -8.67 2.21
C ALA A 209 -1.14 -10.03 1.55
N SER A 210 -2.18 -10.76 1.94
CA SER A 210 -2.52 -12.09 1.42
C SER A 210 -3.33 -12.09 0.13
N SER A 211 -3.81 -10.91 -0.35
CA SER A 211 -4.80 -10.80 -1.44
C SER A 211 -4.21 -10.39 -2.80
N LEU A 212 -2.88 -10.25 -2.93
CA LEU A 212 -2.24 -9.68 -4.12
C LEU A 212 -2.50 -10.53 -5.36
N VAL A 213 -2.10 -11.79 -5.36
CA VAL A 213 -2.26 -12.70 -6.49
C VAL A 213 -3.68 -13.29 -6.49
N LYS A 214 -4.35 -13.21 -7.65
CA LYS A 214 -5.71 -13.75 -7.81
C LYS A 214 -5.65 -15.25 -8.16
N ASN A 215 -6.69 -16.01 -7.78
CA ASN A 215 -6.71 -17.47 -7.95
C ASN A 215 -5.42 -18.14 -7.48
N ASP A 216 -4.82 -17.66 -6.38
CA ASP A 216 -3.64 -18.24 -5.77
C ASP A 216 -3.99 -19.60 -5.11
N THR A 217 -2.98 -20.40 -4.80
CA THR A 217 -3.15 -21.65 -4.06
C THR A 217 -3.67 -21.39 -2.64
N HIS A 218 -4.19 -22.43 -1.99
CA HIS A 218 -4.65 -22.34 -0.59
C HIS A 218 -3.54 -21.76 0.34
N HIS A 219 -2.28 -22.17 0.13
CA HIS A 219 -1.13 -21.69 0.89
C HIS A 219 -0.49 -20.40 0.34
N LYS A 220 -1.18 -19.67 -0.52
CA LYS A 220 -0.73 -18.38 -1.08
C LYS A 220 0.69 -18.41 -1.66
N LYS A 221 1.03 -19.50 -2.38
CA LYS A 221 2.37 -19.76 -2.92
C LYS A 221 2.94 -18.59 -3.71
N TYR A 222 2.15 -18.01 -4.60
CA TYR A 222 2.59 -16.94 -5.49
C TYR A 222 2.66 -15.59 -4.77
N THR A 223 1.69 -15.29 -3.92
CA THR A 223 1.74 -14.10 -3.04
C THR A 223 2.96 -14.16 -2.11
N CYS A 224 3.24 -15.32 -1.51
CA CYS A 224 4.44 -15.50 -0.69
C CYS A 224 5.74 -15.34 -1.48
N ALA A 225 5.76 -15.73 -2.76
CA ALA A 225 6.93 -15.52 -3.61
C ALA A 225 7.20 -14.03 -3.86
N ILE A 226 6.17 -13.22 -4.08
CA ILE A 226 6.28 -11.76 -4.20
C ILE A 226 6.84 -11.15 -2.92
N TRP A 227 6.31 -11.54 -1.76
CA TRP A 227 6.81 -11.00 -0.48
C TRP A 227 8.24 -11.41 -0.17
N ARG A 228 8.67 -12.62 -0.56
CA ARG A 228 10.06 -13.04 -0.45
C ARG A 228 10.98 -12.23 -1.36
N ASP A 229 10.55 -11.91 -2.57
CA ASP A 229 11.30 -11.06 -3.50
C ASP A 229 11.44 -9.63 -2.97
N ILE A 230 10.37 -9.05 -2.42
CA ILE A 230 10.41 -7.75 -1.74
C ILE A 230 11.33 -7.81 -0.51
N ALA A 231 11.21 -8.83 0.34
CA ALA A 231 12.05 -9.00 1.51
C ALA A 231 13.54 -9.13 1.14
N ALA A 232 13.85 -9.84 0.05
CA ALA A 232 15.23 -9.96 -0.44
C ALA A 232 15.80 -8.60 -0.90
N MET A 233 14.98 -7.76 -1.53
CA MET A 233 15.36 -6.38 -1.86
C MET A 233 15.65 -5.58 -0.59
N LEU A 234 14.74 -5.63 0.41
CA LEU A 234 14.92 -4.92 1.68
C LEU A 234 16.18 -5.40 2.42
N ASP A 235 16.39 -6.71 2.53
CA ASP A 235 17.58 -7.25 3.22
C ASP A 235 18.89 -6.80 2.57
N LYS A 236 18.87 -6.55 1.26
CA LYS A 236 20.04 -6.09 0.51
C LYS A 236 20.25 -4.57 0.57
N GLU A 237 19.18 -3.79 0.40
CA GLU A 237 19.25 -2.35 0.21
C GLU A 237 18.99 -1.58 1.52
N TYR A 238 18.14 -2.14 2.41
CA TYR A 238 17.69 -1.52 3.66
C TYR A 238 17.66 -2.56 4.79
N PRO A 239 18.82 -3.03 5.27
CA PRO A 239 18.92 -4.20 6.16
C PRO A 239 18.16 -4.04 7.49
N GLU A 240 17.89 -2.83 7.95
CA GLU A 240 17.12 -2.57 9.18
C GLU A 240 15.62 -2.35 8.95
N ALA A 241 15.16 -2.21 7.70
CA ALA A 241 13.76 -1.99 7.39
C ALA A 241 12.88 -3.21 7.71
N ALA A 242 11.69 -2.96 8.26
CA ALA A 242 10.75 -3.99 8.67
C ALA A 242 9.51 -4.08 7.77
N LEU A 243 8.94 -5.28 7.67
CA LEU A 243 7.63 -5.53 7.09
C LEU A 243 6.73 -6.22 8.12
N LEU A 244 5.59 -5.61 8.42
CA LEU A 244 4.49 -6.20 9.18
C LEU A 244 3.35 -6.52 8.20
N LEU A 245 3.23 -7.79 7.82
CA LEU A 245 2.18 -8.22 6.89
C LEU A 245 0.86 -8.43 7.64
N SER A 246 -0.16 -7.64 7.29
CA SER A 246 -1.52 -7.84 7.78
C SER A 246 -2.15 -9.03 7.07
N LEU A 247 -2.49 -10.06 7.83
CA LEU A 247 -3.20 -11.24 7.37
C LEU A 247 -4.60 -11.21 7.98
N ILE A 248 -5.59 -10.75 7.23
CA ILE A 248 -6.99 -10.64 7.70
C ILE A 248 -7.60 -12.02 7.99
N HIS A 249 -7.10 -13.07 7.35
CA HIS A 249 -7.51 -14.44 7.59
C HIS A 249 -6.26 -15.31 7.83
N ILE A 250 -5.80 -15.37 9.05
CA ILE A 250 -5.06 -16.54 9.50
C ILE A 250 -6.12 -17.63 9.59
N SER A 251 -6.18 -18.53 8.60
CA SER A 251 -6.85 -19.80 8.80
C SER A 251 -6.12 -20.44 9.96
N GLU A 252 -6.83 -20.65 11.06
CA GLU A 252 -6.30 -21.37 12.20
C GLU A 252 -5.61 -22.67 11.78
N PRO A 253 -4.53 -23.07 12.48
CA PRO A 253 -3.75 -24.23 12.13
C PRO A 253 -4.56 -25.53 12.14
#